data_2190d3eae9df0c2a7186b3c88d9f2017
#
_entry.id   2190d3eae9df0c2a7186b3c88d9f2017
#
_cell.length_a   1.000
_cell.length_b   1.000
_cell.length_c   1.000
_cell.angle_alpha   90.00
_cell.angle_beta   90.00
_cell.angle_gamma   90.00
#
_symmetry.space_group_name_H-M   'P 1'
#
loop_
_entity.id
_entity.type
_entity.pdbx_description
1 polymer ?
#
loop_
_entity_poly.entity_id
_entity_poly.type
_entity_poly.pdbx_seq_one_letter_code
_entity_poly.pdbx_strand_id
1 'polypeptide(L)'
;MRIKTLLAGLAMTTALTVPGLAMARPVTLTTTLKNYGGNGAYLALYVTDASGAYKGTLWVAGPKSKYYSHLSGWERASRGNVAGINGITGASVGAGRTLKVTVDLADALFDAGYKLHIDVAAEDMRDSPSEVVVPLTAAGAGRPVAGRNYIQTFTYGM
;
A
#
# COMPACT_ATOMS: atom_id res chain seq x y z
N MET A 1 -28.66 -36.66 -20.33
CA MET A 1 -28.84 -35.38 -19.66
C MET A 1 -27.48 -34.69 -19.58
N ARG A 2 -27.23 -33.67 -20.40
CA ARG A 2 -25.94 -32.98 -20.45
C ARG A 2 -26.00 -31.79 -19.54
N ILE A 3 -25.22 -31.83 -18.45
CA ILE A 3 -25.04 -30.70 -17.54
C ILE A 3 -24.04 -29.75 -18.19
N LYS A 4 -24.51 -28.56 -18.59
CA LYS A 4 -23.65 -27.48 -19.05
C LYS A 4 -23.12 -26.76 -17.82
N THR A 5 -21.84 -26.99 -17.53
CA THR A 5 -21.10 -26.23 -16.52
C THR A 5 -20.83 -24.83 -17.06
N LEU A 6 -21.52 -23.83 -16.55
CA LEU A 6 -21.14 -22.43 -16.78
C LEU A 6 -19.90 -22.14 -15.93
N LEU A 7 -18.75 -21.95 -16.57
CA LEU A 7 -17.63 -21.29 -15.93
C LEU A 7 -17.94 -19.79 -15.86
N ALA A 8 -18.31 -19.34 -14.70
CA ALA A 8 -18.34 -17.91 -14.40
C ALA A 8 -16.87 -17.46 -14.23
N GLY A 9 -16.39 -16.66 -15.16
CA GLY A 9 -15.07 -16.04 -15.08
C GLY A 9 -15.03 -15.10 -13.87
N LEU A 10 -14.20 -15.43 -12.90
CA LEU A 10 -13.93 -14.58 -11.74
C LEU A 10 -13.02 -13.44 -12.19
N ALA A 11 -13.57 -12.24 -12.32
CA ALA A 11 -12.76 -11.04 -12.52
C ALA A 11 -11.88 -10.85 -11.27
N MET A 12 -10.56 -10.99 -11.43
CA MET A 12 -9.59 -10.67 -10.40
C MET A 12 -9.55 -9.15 -10.19
N THR A 13 -10.34 -8.67 -9.27
CA THR A 13 -10.04 -7.41 -8.59
C THR A 13 -8.86 -7.67 -7.67
N THR A 14 -7.87 -6.79 -7.68
CA THR A 14 -6.68 -6.86 -6.82
C THR A 14 -7.04 -6.64 -5.34
N ALA A 15 -7.80 -7.56 -4.78
CA ALA A 15 -7.94 -7.68 -3.34
C ALA A 15 -6.81 -8.58 -2.84
N LEU A 16 -6.15 -8.22 -1.75
CA LEU A 16 -5.32 -9.14 -0.99
C LEU A 16 -6.23 -10.25 -0.47
N THR A 17 -6.42 -11.28 -1.28
CA THR A 17 -7.24 -12.42 -0.89
C THR A 17 -6.37 -13.41 -0.13
N VAL A 18 -6.67 -13.57 1.15
CA VAL A 18 -6.24 -14.75 1.89
C VAL A 18 -7.19 -15.89 1.47
N PRO A 19 -6.68 -17.08 1.09
CA PRO A 19 -7.55 -18.19 0.70
C PRO A 19 -8.57 -18.50 1.79
N GLY A 20 -9.85 -18.54 1.43
CA GLY A 20 -10.95 -18.89 2.34
C GLY A 20 -11.75 -17.73 2.90
N LEU A 21 -11.45 -16.47 2.51
CA LEU A 21 -12.15 -15.30 3.05
C LEU A 21 -13.01 -14.61 2.00
N ALA A 22 -14.31 -14.61 2.25
CA ALA A 22 -15.33 -14.05 1.36
C ALA A 22 -15.57 -12.54 1.55
N MET A 23 -15.03 -11.91 2.61
CA MET A 23 -15.38 -10.54 3.01
C MET A 23 -14.19 -9.60 2.87
N ALA A 24 -14.39 -8.54 2.11
CA ALA A 24 -13.50 -7.39 2.02
C ALA A 24 -14.28 -6.13 2.37
N ARG A 25 -13.57 -5.13 2.89
CA ARG A 25 -14.15 -3.82 3.21
C ARG A 25 -13.33 -2.72 2.58
N PRO A 26 -13.94 -1.60 2.19
CA PRO A 26 -13.20 -0.43 1.77
C PRO A 26 -12.44 0.16 2.96
N VAL A 27 -11.15 0.42 2.74
CA VAL A 27 -10.26 1.06 3.70
C VAL A 27 -9.66 2.29 3.03
N THR A 28 -9.81 3.44 3.66
CA THR A 28 -9.24 4.68 3.16
C THR A 28 -7.90 4.94 3.82
N LEU A 29 -6.86 5.04 3.00
CA LEU A 29 -5.49 5.32 3.40
C LEU A 29 -5.22 6.80 3.15
N THR A 30 -4.87 7.56 4.20
CA THR A 30 -4.60 8.99 4.11
C THR A 30 -3.18 9.27 4.58
N THR A 31 -2.33 9.72 3.67
CA THR A 31 -0.92 10.02 3.92
C THR A 31 -0.64 11.48 3.64
N THR A 32 -0.30 12.26 4.65
CA THR A 32 0.07 13.67 4.51
C THR A 32 1.57 13.82 4.63
N LEU A 33 2.21 14.42 3.64
CA LEU A 33 3.65 14.67 3.64
C LEU A 33 3.99 15.96 4.39
N LYS A 34 5.13 15.96 5.04
CA LYS A 34 5.78 17.19 5.52
C LYS A 34 6.13 18.07 4.34
N ASN A 35 6.26 19.36 4.56
CA ASN A 35 6.89 20.26 3.59
C ASN A 35 8.41 20.10 3.69
N TYR A 36 8.95 19.05 3.07
CA TYR A 36 10.38 18.73 3.12
C TYR A 36 11.23 19.55 2.13
N GLY A 37 10.60 20.45 1.35
CA GLY A 37 11.31 21.38 0.47
C GLY A 37 11.89 20.78 -0.81
N GLY A 38 11.40 19.62 -1.24
CA GLY A 38 11.88 18.92 -2.44
C GLY A 38 10.80 18.69 -3.49
N ASN A 39 11.16 17.94 -4.52
CA ASN A 39 10.24 17.52 -5.58
C ASN A 39 9.19 16.53 -5.08
N GLY A 40 8.19 16.23 -5.91
CA GLY A 40 7.14 15.27 -5.56
C GLY A 40 7.73 13.91 -5.20
N ALA A 41 7.21 13.32 -4.12
CA ALA A 41 7.66 12.04 -3.62
C ALA A 41 6.98 10.87 -4.31
N TYR A 42 7.73 9.78 -4.48
CA TYR A 42 7.21 8.46 -4.79
C TYR A 42 6.91 7.72 -3.48
N LEU A 43 5.79 7.02 -3.43
CA LEU A 43 5.39 6.23 -2.28
C LEU A 43 5.00 4.82 -2.73
N ALA A 44 5.35 3.83 -1.92
CA ALA A 44 4.77 2.48 -2.04
C ALA A 44 4.11 2.09 -0.72
N LEU A 45 2.84 1.75 -0.80
CA LEU A 45 2.05 1.24 0.31
C LEU A 45 1.83 -0.25 0.08
N TYR A 46 2.27 -1.08 1.02
CA TYR A 46 2.22 -2.54 0.88
C TYR A 46 2.01 -3.23 2.22
N VAL A 47 1.66 -4.50 2.17
CA VAL A 47 1.34 -5.32 3.34
C VAL A 47 2.30 -6.48 3.46
N THR A 48 2.74 -6.74 4.70
CA THR A 48 3.45 -7.96 5.09
C THR A 48 2.63 -8.74 6.12
N ASP A 49 2.88 -10.03 6.22
CA ASP A 49 2.31 -10.85 7.30
C ASP A 49 3.12 -10.74 8.60
N ALA A 50 2.72 -11.50 9.62
CA ALA A 50 3.38 -11.49 10.92
C ALA A 50 4.86 -11.94 10.87
N SER A 51 5.24 -12.73 9.87
CA SER A 51 6.64 -13.15 9.64
C SER A 51 7.46 -12.12 8.86
N GLY A 52 6.83 -11.05 8.36
CA GLY A 52 7.46 -10.04 7.51
C GLY A 52 7.43 -10.40 6.01
N ALA A 53 6.77 -11.49 5.62
CA ALA A 53 6.65 -11.86 4.21
C ALA A 53 5.70 -10.90 3.47
N TYR A 54 6.11 -10.46 2.28
CA TYR A 54 5.29 -9.61 1.42
C TYR A 54 4.01 -10.31 1.00
N LYS A 55 2.88 -9.60 1.08
CA LYS A 55 1.56 -10.11 0.73
C LYS A 55 0.87 -9.36 -0.39
N GLY A 56 1.26 -8.14 -0.66
CA GLY A 56 0.73 -7.37 -1.79
C GLY A 56 0.96 -5.89 -1.66
N THR A 57 0.89 -5.23 -2.81
CA THR A 57 0.94 -3.77 -2.93
C THR A 57 -0.46 -3.20 -2.90
N LEU A 58 -0.66 -2.13 -2.15
CA LEU A 58 -1.94 -1.42 -2.07
C LEU A 58 -1.99 -0.25 -3.03
N TRP A 59 -0.89 0.50 -3.14
CA TRP A 59 -0.76 1.66 -4.02
C TRP A 59 0.69 2.02 -4.27
N VAL A 60 0.97 2.52 -5.47
CA VAL A 60 2.25 3.17 -5.79
C VAL A 60 1.97 4.55 -6.35
N ALA A 61 2.45 5.59 -5.68
CA ALA A 61 2.44 6.95 -6.16
C ALA A 61 3.76 7.23 -6.90
N GLY A 62 3.65 7.71 -8.14
CA GLY A 62 4.79 7.99 -9.00
C GLY A 62 4.63 7.35 -10.37
N PRO A 63 4.70 8.15 -11.46
CA PRO A 63 4.31 7.68 -12.79
C PRO A 63 5.39 6.87 -13.52
N LYS A 64 6.67 6.94 -13.07
CA LYS A 64 7.79 6.39 -13.83
C LYS A 64 8.42 5.21 -13.10
N SER A 65 8.21 4.00 -13.63
CA SER A 65 8.71 2.76 -13.02
C SER A 65 10.24 2.70 -12.88
N LYS A 66 10.98 3.46 -13.70
CA LYS A 66 12.45 3.53 -13.60
C LYS A 66 12.96 4.05 -12.25
N TYR A 67 12.10 4.74 -11.48
CA TYR A 67 12.45 5.26 -10.15
C TYR A 67 11.97 4.37 -8.99
N TYR A 68 11.27 3.30 -9.27
CA TYR A 68 10.69 2.42 -8.23
C TYR A 68 11.75 1.70 -7.40
N SER A 69 12.98 1.55 -7.91
CA SER A 69 14.09 1.01 -7.15
C SER A 69 14.46 1.84 -5.91
N HIS A 70 14.11 3.14 -5.90
CA HIS A 70 14.28 4.00 -4.75
C HIS A 70 13.28 3.72 -3.61
N LEU A 71 12.17 3.06 -3.91
CA LEU A 71 11.25 2.49 -2.91
C LEU A 71 11.83 1.14 -2.44
N SER A 72 12.97 1.22 -1.78
CA SER A 72 13.89 0.08 -1.62
C SER A 72 13.37 -1.05 -0.73
N GLY A 73 12.54 -0.73 0.26
CA GLY A 73 11.86 -1.73 1.07
C GLY A 73 10.83 -2.51 0.26
N TRP A 74 10.00 -1.80 -0.48
CA TRP A 74 9.00 -2.38 -1.37
C TRP A 74 9.62 -3.16 -2.52
N GLU A 75 10.64 -2.59 -3.16
CA GLU A 75 11.37 -3.24 -4.26
C GLU A 75 11.94 -4.59 -3.83
N ARG A 76 12.57 -4.63 -2.68
CA ARG A 76 13.12 -5.87 -2.09
C ARG A 76 12.02 -6.87 -1.72
N ALA A 77 10.95 -6.38 -1.07
CA ALA A 77 9.85 -7.22 -0.62
C ALA A 77 9.05 -7.82 -1.78
N SER A 78 8.74 -7.01 -2.80
CA SER A 78 7.98 -7.40 -3.98
C SER A 78 8.83 -8.08 -5.07
N ARG A 79 10.16 -8.12 -4.90
CA ARG A 79 11.14 -8.58 -5.89
C ARG A 79 11.03 -7.82 -7.23
N GLY A 80 10.73 -6.53 -7.16
CA GLY A 80 10.59 -5.67 -8.33
C GLY A 80 9.43 -6.01 -9.26
N ASN A 81 8.39 -6.68 -8.76
CA ASN A 81 7.25 -7.10 -9.56
C ASN A 81 6.33 -5.94 -9.93
N VAL A 82 6.72 -5.19 -10.96
CA VAL A 82 5.90 -4.08 -11.49
C VAL A 82 4.64 -4.55 -12.22
N ALA A 83 4.57 -5.79 -12.66
CA ALA A 83 3.36 -6.32 -13.30
C ALA A 83 2.20 -6.45 -12.30
N GLY A 84 2.49 -6.63 -11.02
CA GLY A 84 1.49 -6.76 -9.96
C GLY A 84 0.82 -5.46 -9.53
N ILE A 85 1.22 -4.30 -10.10
CA ILE A 85 0.68 -2.99 -9.71
C ILE A 85 -0.19 -2.33 -10.77
N ASN A 86 -0.57 -3.05 -11.81
CA ASN A 86 -1.48 -2.54 -12.84
C ASN A 86 -2.81 -2.08 -12.20
N GLY A 87 -3.19 -0.81 -12.46
CA GLY A 87 -4.42 -0.23 -11.95
C GLY A 87 -4.36 0.29 -10.51
N ILE A 88 -3.20 0.18 -9.84
CA ILE A 88 -2.98 0.69 -8.48
C ILE A 88 -1.80 1.66 -8.41
N THR A 89 -1.63 2.46 -9.44
CA THR A 89 -0.61 3.50 -9.54
C THR A 89 -1.24 4.86 -9.78
N GLY A 90 -0.55 5.90 -9.34
CA GLY A 90 -0.97 7.28 -9.54
C GLY A 90 0.20 8.25 -9.61
N ALA A 91 -0.10 9.53 -9.62
CA ALA A 91 0.90 10.60 -9.63
C ALA A 91 1.76 10.60 -8.36
N SER A 92 2.96 11.16 -8.46
CA SER A 92 3.78 11.50 -7.29
C SER A 92 3.06 12.50 -6.37
N VAL A 93 3.44 12.52 -5.10
CA VAL A 93 2.81 13.38 -4.08
C VAL A 93 3.73 14.54 -3.76
N GLY A 94 3.26 15.76 -3.95
CA GLY A 94 4.04 16.97 -3.67
C GLY A 94 4.31 17.15 -2.17
N ALA A 95 5.40 17.84 -1.85
CA ALA A 95 5.72 18.22 -0.48
C ALA A 95 4.57 18.98 0.16
N GLY A 96 4.20 18.64 1.39
CA GLY A 96 3.07 19.22 2.11
C GLY A 96 1.69 18.78 1.62
N ARG A 97 1.61 17.90 0.63
CA ARG A 97 0.36 17.41 0.06
C ARG A 97 -0.09 16.09 0.70
N THR A 98 -1.34 15.75 0.44
CA THR A 98 -1.98 14.53 0.97
C THR A 98 -2.32 13.58 -0.17
N LEU A 99 -1.91 12.32 -0.01
CA LEU A 99 -2.40 11.19 -0.80
C LEU A 99 -3.56 10.54 -0.06
N LYS A 100 -4.69 10.40 -0.74
CA LYS A 100 -5.86 9.69 -0.21
C LYS A 100 -6.31 8.66 -1.23
N VAL A 101 -6.23 7.39 -0.85
CA VAL A 101 -6.68 6.27 -1.69
C VAL A 101 -7.56 5.33 -0.88
N THR A 102 -8.55 4.76 -1.55
CA THR A 102 -9.41 3.73 -0.96
C THR A 102 -9.12 2.41 -1.64
N VAL A 103 -8.88 1.39 -0.84
CA VAL A 103 -8.59 0.02 -1.29
C VAL A 103 -9.49 -0.97 -0.57
N ASP A 104 -9.83 -2.08 -1.22
CA ASP A 104 -10.56 -3.15 -0.56
C ASP A 104 -9.59 -4.11 0.13
N LEU A 105 -9.71 -4.25 1.44
CA LEU A 105 -8.91 -5.16 2.24
C LEU A 105 -9.78 -6.26 2.84
N ALA A 106 -9.30 -7.50 2.79
CA ALA A 106 -9.96 -8.62 3.44
C ALA A 106 -10.05 -8.39 4.95
N ASP A 107 -11.20 -8.67 5.54
CA ASP A 107 -11.45 -8.50 6.98
C ASP A 107 -10.45 -9.25 7.85
N ALA A 108 -10.00 -10.41 7.39
CA ALA A 108 -9.03 -11.23 8.12
C ALA A 108 -7.61 -10.68 8.15
N LEU A 109 -7.30 -9.62 7.44
CA LEU A 109 -6.01 -8.93 7.58
C LEU A 109 -5.94 -8.13 8.90
N PHE A 110 -7.10 -7.84 9.50
CA PHE A 110 -7.15 -7.06 10.73
C PHE A 110 -7.07 -7.97 11.96
N ASP A 111 -6.31 -7.52 12.96
CA ASP A 111 -6.09 -8.23 14.22
C ASP A 111 -5.45 -9.64 14.04
N ALA A 112 -4.66 -9.83 12.97
CA ALA A 112 -4.05 -11.09 12.59
C ALA A 112 -2.51 -11.01 12.39
N GLY A 113 -1.89 -9.91 12.87
CA GLY A 113 -0.45 -9.72 12.78
C GLY A 113 0.06 -9.11 11.47
N TYR A 114 -0.81 -8.79 10.53
CA TYR A 114 -0.41 -8.10 9.30
C TYR A 114 -0.02 -6.65 9.58
N LYS A 115 0.93 -6.14 8.79
CA LYS A 115 1.43 -4.77 8.90
C LYS A 115 1.35 -4.07 7.55
N LEU A 116 0.98 -2.81 7.58
CA LEU A 116 1.06 -1.90 6.45
C LEU A 116 2.37 -1.13 6.53
N HIS A 117 3.11 -1.09 5.42
CA HIS A 117 4.35 -0.35 5.26
C HIS A 117 4.17 0.76 4.25
N ILE A 118 4.88 1.87 4.45
CA ILE A 118 4.99 2.94 3.47
C ILE A 118 6.46 3.24 3.27
N ASP A 119 6.95 3.07 2.03
CA ASP A 119 8.23 3.57 1.59
C ASP A 119 8.04 4.93 0.94
N VAL A 120 9.00 5.82 1.09
CA VAL A 120 9.01 7.15 0.46
C VAL A 120 10.39 7.42 -0.16
N ALA A 121 10.38 8.00 -1.35
CA ALA A 121 11.57 8.48 -2.02
C ALA A 121 11.27 9.79 -2.75
N ALA A 122 12.18 10.74 -2.71
CA ALA A 122 12.12 11.99 -3.46
C ALA A 122 13.44 12.23 -4.18
N GLU A 123 13.38 12.91 -5.33
CA GLU A 123 14.54 13.21 -6.16
C GLU A 123 15.60 14.01 -5.36
N ASP A 124 16.87 13.64 -5.52
CA ASP A 124 18.03 14.25 -4.86
C ASP A 124 17.99 14.22 -3.32
N MET A 125 17.16 13.35 -2.75
CA MET A 125 17.01 13.17 -1.31
C MET A 125 17.21 11.71 -0.92
N ARG A 126 17.44 11.47 0.38
CA ARG A 126 17.62 10.11 0.90
C ARG A 126 16.33 9.32 0.81
N ASP A 127 16.42 8.10 0.29
CA ASP A 127 15.32 7.12 0.33
C ASP A 127 14.94 6.76 1.77
N SER A 128 13.67 6.55 2.01
CA SER A 128 13.16 6.18 3.34
C SER A 128 12.29 4.91 3.24
N PRO A 129 12.92 3.72 3.25
CA PRO A 129 12.19 2.46 3.31
C PRO A 129 11.53 2.32 4.69
N SER A 130 10.33 1.77 4.71
CA SER A 130 9.52 1.63 5.93
C SER A 130 9.45 2.94 6.74
N GLU A 131 9.18 4.02 6.04
CA GLU A 131 8.97 5.36 6.63
C GLU A 131 7.88 5.33 7.68
N VAL A 132 6.83 4.55 7.41
CA VAL A 132 5.76 4.20 8.35
C VAL A 132 5.56 2.69 8.33
N VAL A 133 5.39 2.11 9.51
CA VAL A 133 4.95 0.73 9.69
C VAL A 133 3.88 0.71 10.76
N VAL A 134 2.69 0.22 10.42
CA VAL A 134 1.58 0.12 11.36
C VAL A 134 0.95 -1.28 11.32
N PRO A 135 0.59 -1.84 12.48
CA PRO A 135 -0.21 -3.06 12.49
C PRO A 135 -1.62 -2.75 11.95
N LEU A 136 -2.16 -3.68 11.16
CA LEU A 136 -3.55 -3.61 10.71
C LEU A 136 -4.43 -4.17 11.83
N THR A 137 -5.07 -3.29 12.57
CA THR A 137 -5.97 -3.63 13.69
C THR A 137 -7.22 -2.76 13.64
N ALA A 138 -8.33 -3.26 14.16
CA ALA A 138 -9.54 -2.47 14.31
C ALA A 138 -9.31 -1.27 15.25
N ALA A 139 -8.58 -1.46 16.34
CA ALA A 139 -8.25 -0.41 17.29
C ALA A 139 -7.33 0.69 16.72
N GLY A 140 -6.51 0.37 15.72
CA GLY A 140 -5.61 1.31 15.05
C GLY A 140 -6.29 2.21 14.03
N ALA A 141 -7.48 1.85 13.57
CA ALA A 141 -8.23 2.64 12.59
C ALA A 141 -8.52 4.05 13.12
N GLY A 142 -8.31 5.05 12.27
CA GLY A 142 -8.50 6.46 12.61
C GLY A 142 -7.44 7.08 13.51
N ARG A 143 -6.44 6.32 13.96
CA ARG A 143 -5.35 6.84 14.80
C ARG A 143 -4.21 7.34 13.93
N PRO A 144 -3.81 8.62 14.02
CA PRO A 144 -2.72 9.17 13.26
C PRO A 144 -1.37 8.63 13.75
N VAL A 145 -0.49 8.31 12.80
CA VAL A 145 0.89 7.89 13.04
C VAL A 145 1.82 8.82 12.29
N ALA A 146 2.89 9.27 12.91
CA ALA A 146 3.92 10.08 12.28
C ALA A 146 4.97 9.19 11.61
N GLY A 147 5.47 9.62 10.45
CA GLY A 147 6.65 9.05 9.82
C GLY A 147 7.94 9.64 10.37
N ARG A 148 9.08 9.14 9.87
CA ARG A 148 10.40 9.56 10.32
C ARG A 148 10.90 10.82 9.60
N ASN A 149 10.85 10.82 8.27
CA ASN A 149 11.50 11.84 7.45
C ASN A 149 10.51 12.65 6.60
N TYR A 150 9.59 12.00 5.90
CA TYR A 150 8.74 12.61 4.89
C TYR A 150 7.27 12.69 5.29
N ILE A 151 6.78 11.72 6.03
CA ILE A 151 5.36 11.64 6.37
C ILE A 151 5.10 12.37 7.68
N GLN A 152 4.21 13.36 7.61
CA GLN A 152 3.73 14.07 8.79
C GLN A 152 2.72 13.22 9.55
N THR A 153 1.72 12.69 8.85
CA THR A 153 0.72 11.80 9.43
C THR A 153 0.26 10.76 8.41
N PHE A 154 -0.04 9.59 8.93
CA PHE A 154 -0.73 8.53 8.21
C PHE A 154 -1.89 8.02 9.06
N THR A 155 -3.04 7.79 8.42
CA THR A 155 -4.19 7.11 9.02
C THR A 155 -4.79 6.13 8.04
N TYR A 156 -5.40 5.06 8.55
CA TYR A 156 -6.33 4.24 7.78
C TYR A 156 -7.71 4.26 8.46
N GLY A 157 -8.76 4.40 7.66
CA GLY A 157 -10.14 4.42 8.12
C GLY A 157 -10.91 3.24 7.52
N MET A 158 -11.83 2.67 8.31
CA MET A 158 -12.70 1.56 7.90
C MET A 158 -14.16 2.02 7.86
#